data_2235360a999ec67984e02124af267652
#
_entry.id   2235360a999ec67984e02124af267652
#
_cell.length_a   1.000
_cell.length_b   1.000
_cell.length_c   1.000
_cell.angle_alpha   90.00
_cell.angle_beta   90.00
_cell.angle_gamma   90.00
#
_symmetry.space_group_name_H-M   'P 1'
#
loop_
_entity.id
_entity.type
_entity.pdbx_description
1 polymer ?
#
loop_
_entity_poly.entity_id
_entity_poly.type
_entity_poly.pdbx_seq_one_letter_code
_entity_poly.pdbx_strand_id
1 'polypeptide(L)'
;MAAGSPAGPCATYPGDDTWTDSPFADGIVLAGDAAGHNDPIVGQGLSIAMRDARIVRDLILDGARQPAGFASYGRERSERMQRLRLIADVVSVTYAEDADNRMARRAFVGEKMASMDAEVFPLLVGFVAGPETVPDHLVDPGILDRIRTA
;
A
#
# COMPACT_ATOMS: atom_id res chain seq x y z
N MET A 1 32.17 15.29 7.95
CA MET A 1 31.31 14.33 8.67
C MET A 1 32.14 13.71 9.77
N ALA A 2 31.68 13.73 11.02
CA ALA A 2 32.37 13.02 12.11
C ALA A 2 32.32 11.52 11.81
N ALA A 3 33.43 10.81 12.04
CA ALA A 3 33.50 9.37 11.88
C ALA A 3 32.58 8.71 12.92
N GLY A 4 31.44 8.22 12.51
CA GLY A 4 30.56 7.41 13.34
C GLY A 4 31.10 5.98 13.42
N SER A 5 30.92 5.31 14.56
CA SER A 5 31.14 3.88 14.70
C SER A 5 29.81 3.14 14.87
N PRO A 6 29.67 1.90 14.35
CA PRO A 6 28.46 1.12 14.54
C PRO A 6 28.20 0.88 16.03
N ALA A 7 26.96 1.14 16.48
CA ALA A 7 26.55 0.87 17.87
C ALA A 7 26.01 -0.58 18.06
N GLY A 8 25.96 -1.38 16.99
CA GLY A 8 25.48 -2.76 17.00
C GLY A 8 25.57 -3.39 15.61
N PRO A 9 25.10 -4.64 15.44
CA PRO A 9 25.08 -5.30 14.15
C PRO A 9 24.19 -4.53 13.17
N CYS A 10 24.67 -4.34 11.94
CA CYS A 10 23.89 -3.83 10.83
C CYS A 10 23.37 -5.02 10.03
N ALA A 11 22.06 -5.13 9.91
CA ALA A 11 21.41 -6.18 9.12
C ALA A 11 20.52 -5.55 8.04
N THR A 12 20.44 -6.21 6.90
CA THR A 12 19.51 -5.87 5.82
C THR A 12 18.54 -7.02 5.61
N TYR A 13 17.33 -6.70 5.17
CA TYR A 13 16.33 -7.68 4.77
C TYR A 13 15.70 -7.25 3.44
N PRO A 14 15.19 -8.19 2.64
CA PRO A 14 14.43 -7.84 1.45
C PRO A 14 13.23 -6.99 1.82
N GLY A 15 13.02 -5.89 1.09
CA GLY A 15 11.87 -5.00 1.26
C GLY A 15 10.70 -5.35 0.35
N ASP A 16 10.69 -6.56 -0.19
CA ASP A 16 9.67 -7.00 -1.14
C ASP A 16 8.29 -7.05 -0.49
N ASP A 17 7.27 -6.66 -1.23
CA ASP A 17 5.88 -6.78 -0.78
C ASP A 17 5.52 -8.22 -0.49
N THR A 18 4.88 -8.44 0.64
CA THR A 18 4.34 -9.76 1.02
C THR A 18 2.88 -9.66 1.42
N TRP A 19 2.10 -10.68 1.16
CA TRP A 19 0.71 -10.76 1.62
C TRP A 19 0.21 -12.21 1.67
N THR A 20 -0.90 -12.38 2.37
CA THR A 20 -1.69 -13.60 2.32
C THR A 20 -3.11 -13.29 1.85
N ASP A 21 -3.66 -14.12 0.98
CA ASP A 21 -5.04 -14.01 0.51
C ASP A 21 -6.05 -14.41 1.59
N SER A 22 -5.59 -15.19 2.58
CA SER A 22 -6.40 -15.65 3.71
C SER A 22 -5.72 -15.27 5.03
N PRO A 23 -5.99 -14.07 5.58
CA PRO A 23 -5.37 -13.60 6.83
C PRO A 23 -6.00 -14.24 8.08
N PHE A 24 -6.68 -15.36 7.95
CA PHE A 24 -7.32 -16.06 9.06
C PHE A 24 -7.30 -17.58 8.83
N ALA A 25 -7.17 -18.29 9.93
CA ALA A 25 -7.26 -19.76 10.02
C ALA A 25 -7.87 -20.13 11.38
N ASP A 26 -7.96 -21.43 11.69
CA ASP A 26 -8.50 -21.86 12.97
C ASP A 26 -7.70 -21.30 14.15
N GLY A 27 -8.34 -20.47 14.96
CA GLY A 27 -7.77 -19.86 16.16
C GLY A 27 -6.80 -18.69 15.91
N ILE A 28 -6.57 -18.29 14.65
CA ILE A 28 -5.62 -17.24 14.30
C ILE A 28 -6.27 -16.25 13.33
N VAL A 29 -6.06 -14.93 13.59
CA VAL A 29 -6.33 -13.86 12.63
C VAL A 29 -5.10 -12.96 12.58
N LEU A 30 -4.58 -12.74 11.38
CA LEU A 30 -3.43 -11.88 11.12
C LEU A 30 -3.89 -10.44 10.87
N ALA A 31 -3.14 -9.46 11.37
CA ALA A 31 -3.40 -8.04 11.18
C ALA A 31 -2.10 -7.26 10.93
N GLY A 32 -2.18 -6.12 10.27
CA GLY A 32 -1.01 -5.32 9.92
C GLY A 32 0.02 -6.10 9.12
N ASP A 33 1.29 -5.91 9.41
CA ASP A 33 2.41 -6.54 8.70
C ASP A 33 2.42 -8.07 8.82
N ALA A 34 1.81 -8.64 9.86
CA ALA A 34 1.65 -10.09 9.98
C ALA A 34 0.74 -10.67 8.87
N ALA A 35 -0.20 -9.89 8.36
CA ALA A 35 -1.07 -10.27 7.25
C ALA A 35 -0.50 -9.87 5.87
N GLY A 36 0.65 -9.23 5.86
CA GLY A 36 1.38 -8.79 4.67
C GLY A 36 1.76 -7.31 4.76
N HIS A 37 2.98 -7.02 4.34
CA HIS A 37 3.55 -5.67 4.34
C HIS A 37 3.81 -5.19 2.92
N ASN A 38 3.84 -3.87 2.77
CA ASN A 38 4.20 -3.17 1.54
C ASN A 38 5.44 -2.32 1.76
N ASP A 39 6.08 -1.91 0.66
CA ASP A 39 7.14 -0.90 0.69
C ASP A 39 6.69 0.30 1.55
N PRO A 40 7.52 0.75 2.52
CA PRO A 40 7.19 1.85 3.42
C PRO A 40 7.09 3.21 2.72
N ILE A 41 7.34 3.31 1.43
CA ILE A 41 7.34 4.56 0.65
C ILE A 41 6.04 5.38 0.83
N VAL A 42 4.90 4.69 1.07
CA VAL A 42 3.59 5.34 1.30
C VAL A 42 3.38 5.76 2.76
N GLY A 43 4.16 5.22 3.71
CA GLY A 43 4.08 5.59 5.13
C GLY A 43 2.80 5.16 5.84
N GLN A 44 2.00 4.25 5.30
CA GLN A 44 0.66 3.91 5.81
C GLN A 44 0.59 2.69 6.74
N GLY A 45 1.72 2.04 7.05
CA GLY A 45 1.74 0.77 7.81
C GLY A 45 0.98 0.85 9.15
N LEU A 46 1.16 1.93 9.92
CA LEU A 46 0.44 2.10 11.19
C LEU A 46 -1.08 2.23 10.99
N SER A 47 -1.51 3.02 10.02
CA SER A 47 -2.94 3.20 9.70
C SER A 47 -3.60 1.89 9.28
N ILE A 48 -2.89 1.06 8.49
CA ILE A 48 -3.31 -0.27 8.08
C ILE A 48 -3.49 -1.16 9.31
N ALA A 49 -2.47 -1.24 10.17
CA ALA A 49 -2.51 -2.09 11.36
C ALA A 49 -3.65 -1.69 12.32
N MET A 50 -3.85 -0.40 12.54
CA MET A 50 -4.94 0.10 13.40
C MET A 50 -6.33 -0.18 12.80
N ARG A 51 -6.49 -0.06 11.49
CA ARG A 51 -7.75 -0.37 10.80
C ARG A 51 -8.03 -1.86 10.86
N ASP A 52 -7.04 -2.70 10.57
CA ASP A 52 -7.15 -4.16 10.67
C ASP A 52 -7.58 -4.57 12.09
N ALA A 53 -6.89 -4.07 13.12
CA ALA A 53 -7.20 -4.36 14.52
C ALA A 53 -8.64 -3.95 14.89
N ARG A 54 -9.12 -2.79 14.41
CA ARG A 54 -10.48 -2.32 14.65
C ARG A 54 -11.51 -3.25 14.01
N ILE A 55 -11.33 -3.62 12.74
CA ILE A 55 -12.25 -4.51 12.02
C ILE A 55 -12.30 -5.88 12.70
N VAL A 56 -11.14 -6.46 13.01
CA VAL A 56 -11.05 -7.76 13.69
C VAL A 56 -11.71 -7.71 15.08
N ARG A 57 -11.45 -6.65 15.86
CA ARG A 57 -12.12 -6.44 17.16
C ARG A 57 -13.64 -6.43 17.02
N ASP A 58 -14.17 -5.67 16.06
CA ASP A 58 -15.61 -5.52 15.87
C ASP A 58 -16.26 -6.87 15.50
N LEU A 59 -15.63 -7.61 14.57
CA LEU A 59 -16.09 -8.97 14.23
C LEU A 59 -16.07 -9.92 15.44
N ILE A 60 -15.04 -9.86 16.29
CA ILE A 60 -14.98 -10.66 17.51
C ILE A 60 -16.12 -10.28 18.48
N LEU A 61 -16.38 -8.99 18.65
CA LEU A 61 -17.49 -8.51 19.50
C LEU A 61 -18.86 -8.94 18.96
N ASP A 62 -19.01 -8.99 17.63
CA ASP A 62 -20.20 -9.48 16.94
C ASP A 62 -20.31 -11.02 16.92
N GLY A 63 -19.39 -11.72 17.57
CA GLY A 63 -19.47 -13.16 17.80
C GLY A 63 -18.68 -14.02 16.80
N ALA A 64 -17.85 -13.46 15.93
CA ALA A 64 -16.96 -14.25 15.07
C ALA A 64 -16.01 -15.11 15.93
N ARG A 65 -16.01 -16.44 15.70
CA ARG A 65 -15.15 -17.42 16.40
C ARG A 65 -14.52 -18.43 15.45
N GLN A 66 -15.05 -18.54 14.25
CA GLN A 66 -14.60 -19.47 13.22
C GLN A 66 -14.06 -18.70 12.01
N PRO A 67 -13.19 -19.29 11.19
CA PRO A 67 -12.61 -18.64 10.02
C PRO A 67 -13.63 -17.92 9.12
N ALA A 68 -14.79 -18.55 8.89
CA ALA A 68 -15.86 -17.97 8.06
C ALA A 68 -16.36 -16.60 8.57
N GLY A 69 -16.31 -16.35 9.90
CA GLY A 69 -16.70 -15.07 10.50
C GLY A 69 -15.76 -13.91 10.15
N PHE A 70 -14.55 -14.20 9.66
CA PHE A 70 -13.56 -13.20 9.26
C PHE A 70 -13.47 -13.00 7.74
N ALA A 71 -14.31 -13.66 6.95
CA ALA A 71 -14.27 -13.60 5.50
C ALA A 71 -14.50 -12.17 4.95
N SER A 72 -15.32 -11.35 5.61
CA SER A 72 -15.54 -9.94 5.25
C SER A 72 -14.27 -9.10 5.44
N TYR A 73 -13.54 -9.35 6.53
CA TYR A 73 -12.24 -8.72 6.79
C TYR A 73 -11.22 -9.08 5.69
N GLY A 74 -11.12 -10.36 5.34
CA GLY A 74 -10.20 -10.80 4.29
C GLY A 74 -10.46 -10.14 2.94
N ARG A 75 -11.72 -10.03 2.52
CA ARG A 75 -12.10 -9.35 1.27
C ARG A 75 -11.79 -7.85 1.32
N GLU A 76 -12.25 -7.13 2.35
CA GLU A 76 -12.00 -5.71 2.52
C GLU A 76 -10.51 -5.40 2.52
N ARG A 77 -9.74 -6.20 3.25
CA ARG A 77 -8.29 -6.04 3.31
C ARG A 77 -7.64 -6.27 1.94
N SER A 78 -8.02 -7.32 1.23
CA SER A 78 -7.47 -7.62 -0.10
C SER A 78 -7.71 -6.47 -1.08
N GLU A 79 -8.92 -5.94 -1.15
CA GLU A 79 -9.29 -4.82 -2.02
C GLU A 79 -8.53 -3.54 -1.65
N ARG A 80 -8.45 -3.22 -0.38
CA ARG A 80 -7.72 -2.05 0.14
C ARG A 80 -6.22 -2.16 -0.15
N MET A 81 -5.61 -3.32 0.05
CA MET A 81 -4.19 -3.54 -0.20
C MET A 81 -3.83 -3.54 -1.69
N GLN A 82 -4.73 -3.95 -2.58
CA GLN A 82 -4.54 -3.80 -4.02
C GLN A 82 -4.44 -2.33 -4.43
N ARG A 83 -5.33 -1.48 -3.93
CA ARG A 83 -5.28 -0.03 -4.16
C ARG A 83 -4.01 0.59 -3.60
N LEU A 84 -3.62 0.18 -2.39
CA LEU A 84 -2.42 0.70 -1.75
C LEU A 84 -1.15 0.35 -2.54
N ARG A 85 -1.03 -0.89 -3.03
CA ARG A 85 0.11 -1.31 -3.85
C ARG A 85 0.19 -0.50 -5.14
N LEU A 86 -0.93 -0.29 -5.82
CA LEU A 86 -0.92 0.55 -7.01
C LEU A 86 -0.46 1.99 -6.71
N ILE A 87 -0.91 2.57 -5.58
CA ILE A 87 -0.43 3.89 -5.15
C ILE A 87 1.08 3.86 -4.88
N ALA A 88 1.57 2.85 -4.17
CA ALA A 88 2.99 2.68 -3.87
C ALA A 88 3.82 2.54 -5.16
N ASP A 89 3.35 1.75 -6.11
CA ASP A 89 3.99 1.57 -7.42
C ASP A 89 4.04 2.89 -8.21
N VAL A 90 2.95 3.66 -8.24
CA VAL A 90 2.92 4.98 -8.89
C VAL A 90 3.94 5.92 -8.27
N VAL A 91 4.03 5.95 -6.95
CA VAL A 91 5.01 6.78 -6.23
C VAL A 91 6.43 6.29 -6.50
N SER A 92 6.66 4.99 -6.46
CA SER A 92 7.97 4.37 -6.71
C SER A 92 8.48 4.65 -8.12
N VAL A 93 7.67 4.38 -9.15
CA VAL A 93 7.99 4.63 -10.56
C VAL A 93 8.27 6.11 -10.83
N THR A 94 7.57 7.00 -10.13
CA THR A 94 7.71 8.45 -10.32
C THR A 94 8.94 9.01 -9.60
N TYR A 95 9.22 8.56 -8.37
CA TYR A 95 10.15 9.26 -7.49
C TYR A 95 11.35 8.44 -7.03
N ALA A 96 11.25 7.11 -6.96
CA ALA A 96 12.28 6.24 -6.41
C ALA A 96 13.04 5.45 -7.48
N GLU A 97 12.39 5.05 -8.56
CA GLU A 97 13.01 4.26 -9.62
C GLU A 97 14.12 5.07 -10.35
N ASP A 98 15.34 4.53 -10.39
CA ASP A 98 16.44 5.15 -11.11
C ASP A 98 16.35 4.83 -12.62
N ALA A 99 15.93 5.83 -13.39
CA ALA A 99 15.74 5.72 -14.83
C ALA A 99 16.20 7.00 -15.54
N ASP A 100 16.66 6.87 -16.78
CA ASP A 100 17.14 8.01 -17.56
C ASP A 100 16.05 9.08 -17.77
N ASN A 101 14.79 8.65 -17.90
CA ASN A 101 13.64 9.54 -18.09
C ASN A 101 12.95 9.96 -16.79
N ARG A 102 13.56 9.78 -15.60
CA ARG A 102 12.94 10.10 -14.31
C ARG A 102 12.40 11.53 -14.20
N MET A 103 13.05 12.50 -14.85
CA MET A 103 12.58 13.90 -14.83
C MET A 103 11.33 14.09 -15.69
N ALA A 104 11.23 13.38 -16.82
CA ALA A 104 10.03 13.40 -17.66
C ALA A 104 8.85 12.74 -16.95
N ARG A 105 9.05 11.61 -16.25
CA ARG A 105 8.01 10.97 -15.42
C ARG A 105 7.47 11.90 -14.36
N ARG A 106 8.35 12.59 -13.62
CA ARG A 106 7.96 13.60 -12.62
C ARG A 106 7.19 14.77 -13.22
N ALA A 107 7.63 15.27 -14.38
CA ALA A 107 6.94 16.34 -15.09
C ALA A 107 5.53 15.90 -15.54
N PHE A 108 5.42 14.69 -16.11
CA PHE A 108 4.14 14.10 -16.52
C PHE A 108 3.17 14.00 -15.33
N VAL A 109 3.59 13.38 -14.22
CA VAL A 109 2.76 13.23 -13.04
C VAL A 109 2.41 14.59 -12.42
N GLY A 110 3.36 15.53 -12.39
CA GLY A 110 3.14 16.90 -11.91
C GLY A 110 2.10 17.67 -12.73
N GLU A 111 2.13 17.54 -14.06
CA GLU A 111 1.12 18.13 -14.96
C GLU A 111 -0.27 17.53 -14.73
N LYS A 112 -0.33 16.20 -14.61
CA LYS A 112 -1.57 15.47 -14.32
C LYS A 112 -2.17 15.85 -12.97
N MET A 113 -1.34 16.05 -11.96
CA MET A 113 -1.76 16.56 -10.66
C MET A 113 -2.29 17.99 -10.75
N ALA A 114 -1.57 18.89 -11.42
CA ALA A 114 -1.95 20.28 -11.56
C ALA A 114 -3.27 20.47 -12.34
N SER A 115 -3.53 19.60 -13.31
CA SER A 115 -4.76 19.59 -14.09
C SER A 115 -5.92 18.83 -13.43
N MET A 116 -5.72 18.26 -12.24
CA MET A 116 -6.68 17.34 -11.58
C MET A 116 -7.17 16.24 -12.50
N ASP A 117 -6.22 15.61 -13.21
CA ASP A 117 -6.50 14.53 -14.14
C ASP A 117 -7.31 13.42 -13.49
N ALA A 118 -8.35 12.94 -14.18
CA ALA A 118 -9.33 12.02 -13.61
C ALA A 118 -8.75 10.63 -13.25
N GLU A 119 -7.59 10.25 -13.81
CA GLU A 119 -6.95 8.97 -13.52
C GLU A 119 -5.83 9.11 -12.48
N VAL A 120 -4.95 10.10 -12.63
CA VAL A 120 -3.74 10.23 -11.79
C VAL A 120 -4.05 10.94 -10.47
N PHE A 121 -4.88 11.99 -10.51
CA PHE A 121 -5.17 12.80 -9.32
C PHE A 121 -5.79 11.98 -8.18
N PRO A 122 -6.81 11.10 -8.38
CA PRO A 122 -7.36 10.30 -7.29
C PRO A 122 -6.37 9.30 -6.70
N LEU A 123 -5.46 8.73 -7.51
CA LEU A 123 -4.42 7.82 -7.02
C LEU A 123 -3.47 8.53 -6.04
N LEU A 124 -3.06 9.75 -6.37
CA LEU A 124 -2.16 10.52 -5.51
C LEU A 124 -2.89 11.16 -4.31
N VAL A 125 -4.19 11.44 -4.43
CA VAL A 125 -5.03 11.78 -3.27
C VAL A 125 -5.13 10.58 -2.33
N GLY A 126 -5.28 9.36 -2.84
CA GLY A 126 -5.27 8.12 -2.07
C GLY A 126 -4.00 7.90 -1.26
N PHE A 127 -2.86 8.44 -1.70
CA PHE A 127 -1.61 8.46 -0.93
C PHE A 127 -1.77 9.16 0.43
N VAL A 128 -2.53 10.25 0.49
CA VAL A 128 -2.73 11.05 1.72
C VAL A 128 -4.02 10.68 2.44
N ALA A 129 -5.11 10.52 1.68
CA ALA A 129 -6.45 10.34 2.23
C ALA A 129 -6.79 8.89 2.58
N GLY A 130 -6.01 7.94 2.06
CA GLY A 130 -6.20 6.50 2.24
C GLY A 130 -6.63 5.79 0.96
N PRO A 131 -6.21 4.53 0.77
CA PRO A 131 -6.46 3.78 -0.46
C PRO A 131 -7.95 3.55 -0.76
N GLU A 132 -8.80 3.58 0.25
CA GLU A 132 -10.26 3.47 0.11
C GLU A 132 -10.90 4.63 -0.64
N THR A 133 -10.19 5.75 -0.80
CA THR A 133 -10.68 6.90 -1.56
C THR A 133 -10.47 6.76 -3.07
N VAL A 134 -9.67 5.75 -3.49
CA VAL A 134 -9.43 5.46 -4.91
C VAL A 134 -10.59 4.68 -5.49
N PRO A 135 -11.26 5.17 -6.54
CA PRO A 135 -12.34 4.46 -7.21
C PRO A 135 -11.88 3.13 -7.83
N ASP A 136 -12.73 2.11 -7.82
CA ASP A 136 -12.42 0.77 -8.32
C ASP A 136 -11.96 0.75 -9.78
N HIS A 137 -12.57 1.57 -10.63
CA HIS A 137 -12.24 1.64 -12.05
C HIS A 137 -10.85 2.23 -12.34
N LEU A 138 -10.18 2.82 -11.33
CA LEU A 138 -8.82 3.32 -11.43
C LEU A 138 -7.77 2.32 -10.91
N VAL A 139 -8.19 1.17 -10.40
CA VAL A 139 -7.27 0.11 -9.96
C VAL A 139 -6.80 -0.65 -11.20
N ASP A 140 -6.03 0.05 -12.04
CA ASP A 140 -5.48 -0.45 -13.29
C ASP A 140 -3.95 -0.22 -13.35
N PRO A 141 -3.15 -1.31 -13.38
CA PRO A 141 -1.69 -1.19 -13.49
C PRO A 141 -1.21 -0.53 -14.79
N GLY A 142 -2.03 -0.41 -15.82
CA GLY A 142 -1.68 0.26 -17.08
C GLY A 142 -1.24 1.72 -16.92
N ILE A 143 -1.60 2.37 -15.80
CA ILE A 143 -1.07 3.71 -15.46
C ILE A 143 0.46 3.71 -15.29
N LEU A 144 1.04 2.62 -14.79
CA LEU A 144 2.49 2.51 -14.56
C LEU A 144 3.26 2.56 -15.89
N ASP A 145 2.74 1.90 -16.93
CA ASP A 145 3.35 1.91 -18.26
C ASP A 145 3.30 3.31 -18.89
N ARG A 146 2.19 4.02 -18.71
CA ARG A 146 2.08 5.42 -19.18
C ARG A 146 3.08 6.34 -18.48
N ILE A 147 3.30 6.17 -17.18
CA ILE A 147 4.31 6.94 -16.45
C ILE A 147 5.72 6.55 -16.89
N ARG A 148 6.00 5.26 -17.09
CA ARG A 148 7.33 4.79 -17.53
C ARG A 148 7.72 5.25 -18.92
N THR A 149 6.75 5.46 -19.79
CA THR A 149 6.96 5.87 -21.19
C THR A 149 6.88 7.39 -21.43
N ALA A 150 6.60 8.15 -20.40
CA ALA A 150 6.51 9.61 -20.46
C ALA A 150 7.85 10.36 -20.74
#